data_9cb87ec08350a1dcf9063b0005362ea8
#
_entry.id   9cb87ec08350a1dcf9063b0005362ea8
#
_cell.length_a   1.000
_cell.length_b   1.000
_cell.length_c   1.000
_cell.angle_alpha   90.00
_cell.angle_beta   90.00
_cell.angle_gamma   90.00
#
_symmetry.space_group_name_H-M   'P 1'
#
loop_
_entity.id
_entity.type
_entity.pdbx_description
1 polymer ?
#
loop_
_entity_poly.entity_id
_entity_poly.type
_entity_poly.pdbx_seq_one_letter_code
_entity_poly.pdbx_strand_id
1 'polypeptide(L)'
;MGNLLLNLKAQWFKLPILAFIIFSFSVTIIAQNELVDNTLDKSRQLIDAKKFSEAADVLGSFEDQYPGNIYVERLYAQTLFWLHDFDLASTIYERAIGFHPNNMDVKYEYAIMLFDYKKYEYAKKLLIEYVSVNKYNGEAQLLLGKIYYYQRQFKEATIHLENAITLNPDDNMIKELYQQIYRIIAPQLSIGGRYRIDDQPMHAYGPSIKFNWYRSDILDLGISGNMLRYSDIPTSNLIASVQLSNSFNIASAGINLKMSVGGIYSKIGSDVDWIGGIHLVKKFNRPVQIDLMVERKNYDYTVSSVERDSILLVSRLALNISIGKKDNWNGLIGAQSNIFPDNNYVNSYYLWFLSRPVVVSNFKFYFGYSFNYMNSKEDRFEAVDSLSQIISNYTDKIEGIYNPYYTPMNQMSNSLLVNIKYQIGSSTEIYGHTSIGLFSKIKAPYLYLDKNDFDETVIVTGYSNQRYVPLDLGVSLQSQLSKKVDLTISYSYVSTYYFLTNNFNVGIKLYLK
;
A
#
# COMPACT_ATOMS: atom_id res chain seq x y z
N MET A 1 -60.99 -41.91 63.78
CA MET A 1 -60.18 -42.87 63.04
C MET A 1 -60.50 -42.96 61.52
N GLY A 2 -61.66 -42.49 61.06
CA GLY A 2 -62.08 -42.61 59.65
C GLY A 2 -61.35 -41.69 58.66
N ASN A 3 -60.92 -40.49 59.06
CA ASN A 3 -60.28 -39.50 58.17
C ASN A 3 -58.75 -39.71 57.91
N LEU A 4 -58.09 -40.53 58.74
CA LEU A 4 -56.67 -40.86 58.56
C LEU A 4 -56.41 -41.91 57.49
N LEU A 5 -57.39 -42.88 57.37
CA LEU A 5 -57.31 -43.97 56.40
C LEU A 5 -57.64 -43.54 54.95
N LEU A 6 -58.45 -42.49 54.75
CA LEU A 6 -58.75 -41.93 53.44
C LEU A 6 -57.53 -41.10 52.85
N ASN A 7 -56.80 -40.45 53.69
CA ASN A 7 -55.60 -39.72 53.26
C ASN A 7 -54.40 -40.62 52.87
N LEU A 8 -54.26 -41.76 53.53
CA LEU A 8 -53.27 -42.77 53.22
C LEU A 8 -53.55 -43.48 51.88
N LYS A 9 -54.79 -43.81 51.58
CA LYS A 9 -55.16 -44.40 50.29
C LYS A 9 -54.97 -43.48 49.13
N ALA A 10 -55.15 -42.16 49.26
CA ALA A 10 -54.91 -41.16 48.20
C ALA A 10 -53.42 -40.94 47.92
N GLN A 11 -52.54 -41.14 48.90
CA GLN A 11 -51.08 -41.05 48.69
C GLN A 11 -50.53 -42.29 47.96
N TRP A 12 -51.03 -43.48 48.20
CA TRP A 12 -50.57 -44.71 47.55
C TRP A 12 -50.95 -44.82 46.08
N PHE A 13 -51.97 -44.11 45.60
CA PHE A 13 -52.33 -44.00 44.18
C PHE A 13 -51.49 -42.96 43.44
N LYS A 14 -50.98 -41.97 44.14
CA LYS A 14 -50.09 -40.93 43.50
C LYS A 14 -48.65 -41.40 43.24
N LEU A 15 -48.16 -42.36 44.06
CA LEU A 15 -46.80 -42.88 43.92
C LEU A 15 -46.58 -43.66 42.59
N PRO A 16 -47.42 -44.63 42.19
CA PRO A 16 -47.22 -45.34 40.92
C PRO A 16 -47.42 -44.44 39.69
N ILE A 17 -48.28 -43.41 39.74
CA ILE A 17 -48.46 -42.44 38.67
C ILE A 17 -47.22 -41.58 38.54
N LEU A 18 -46.65 -41.11 39.64
CA LEU A 18 -45.40 -40.30 39.64
C LEU A 18 -44.20 -41.14 39.15
N ALA A 19 -44.13 -42.43 39.60
CA ALA A 19 -43.12 -43.36 39.13
C ALA A 19 -43.24 -43.66 37.62
N PHE A 20 -44.45 -43.82 37.11
CA PHE A 20 -44.72 -44.02 35.69
C PHE A 20 -44.39 -42.78 34.87
N ILE A 21 -44.67 -41.55 35.33
CA ILE A 21 -44.32 -40.32 34.73
C ILE A 21 -42.76 -40.14 34.68
N ILE A 22 -42.10 -40.42 35.81
CA ILE A 22 -40.63 -40.38 35.88
C ILE A 22 -40.02 -41.43 34.96
N PHE A 23 -40.54 -42.64 34.91
CA PHE A 23 -40.02 -43.67 34.02
C PHE A 23 -40.26 -43.35 32.54
N SER A 24 -41.46 -42.86 32.18
CA SER A 24 -41.75 -42.43 30.80
C SER A 24 -40.87 -41.27 30.37
N PHE A 25 -40.61 -40.29 31.25
CA PHE A 25 -39.63 -39.19 30.98
C PHE A 25 -38.20 -39.72 30.81
N SER A 26 -37.77 -40.70 31.63
CA SER A 26 -36.43 -41.30 31.52
C SER A 26 -36.24 -42.06 30.20
N VAL A 27 -37.26 -42.82 29.76
CA VAL A 27 -37.24 -43.57 28.50
C VAL A 27 -37.23 -42.64 27.29
N THR A 28 -38.00 -41.53 27.32
CA THR A 28 -37.99 -40.54 26.25
C THR A 28 -36.62 -39.79 26.15
N ILE A 29 -36.00 -39.46 27.27
CA ILE A 29 -34.66 -38.83 27.28
C ILE A 29 -33.60 -39.79 26.74
N ILE A 30 -33.62 -41.06 27.11
CA ILE A 30 -32.69 -42.08 26.61
C ILE A 30 -32.83 -42.26 25.09
N ALA A 31 -34.09 -42.42 24.61
CA ALA A 31 -34.37 -42.56 23.18
C ALA A 31 -33.95 -41.32 22.35
N GLN A 32 -34.10 -40.12 22.92
CA GLN A 32 -33.68 -38.90 22.26
C GLN A 32 -32.14 -38.76 22.18
N ASN A 33 -31.42 -39.14 23.24
CA ASN A 33 -29.96 -39.17 23.24
C ASN A 33 -29.41 -40.17 22.22
N GLU A 34 -29.96 -41.37 22.14
CA GLU A 34 -29.58 -42.39 21.16
C GLU A 34 -29.84 -41.90 19.71
N LEU A 35 -30.92 -41.16 19.47
CA LEU A 35 -31.23 -40.59 18.16
C LEU A 35 -30.22 -39.49 17.78
N VAL A 36 -29.79 -38.64 18.74
CA VAL A 36 -28.74 -37.62 18.55
C VAL A 36 -27.42 -38.29 18.20
N ASP A 37 -26.98 -39.29 18.97
CA ASP A 37 -25.72 -40.00 18.76
C ASP A 37 -25.67 -40.66 17.38
N ASN A 38 -26.75 -41.37 17.00
CA ASN A 38 -26.87 -42.00 15.69
C ASN A 38 -26.82 -40.99 14.54
N THR A 39 -27.44 -39.81 14.72
CA THR A 39 -27.41 -38.74 13.72
C THR A 39 -26.01 -38.15 13.58
N LEU A 40 -25.33 -37.88 14.68
CA LEU A 40 -23.96 -37.34 14.67
C LEU A 40 -22.96 -38.34 14.05
N ASP A 41 -23.06 -39.63 14.42
CA ASP A 41 -22.16 -40.67 13.90
C ASP A 41 -22.35 -40.89 12.40
N LYS A 42 -23.61 -40.95 11.93
CA LYS A 42 -23.93 -41.04 10.50
C LYS A 42 -23.37 -39.81 9.73
N SER A 43 -23.57 -38.63 10.28
CA SER A 43 -23.13 -37.40 9.65
C SER A 43 -21.60 -37.29 9.60
N ARG A 44 -20.89 -37.70 10.67
CA ARG A 44 -19.43 -37.77 10.70
C ARG A 44 -18.89 -38.75 9.67
N GLN A 45 -19.48 -39.94 9.53
CA GLN A 45 -19.10 -40.90 8.49
C GLN A 45 -19.25 -40.31 7.07
N LEU A 46 -20.33 -39.56 6.82
CA LEU A 46 -20.53 -38.87 5.53
C LEU A 46 -19.51 -37.75 5.30
N ILE A 47 -19.18 -37.00 6.35
CA ILE A 47 -18.15 -35.94 6.30
C ILE A 47 -16.77 -36.53 5.99
N ASP A 48 -16.40 -37.62 6.67
CA ASP A 48 -15.14 -38.35 6.43
C ASP A 48 -15.04 -38.88 5.00
N ALA A 49 -16.21 -39.32 4.45
CA ALA A 49 -16.33 -39.70 3.05
C ALA A 49 -16.41 -38.50 2.07
N LYS A 50 -16.26 -37.24 2.55
CA LYS A 50 -16.38 -35.97 1.79
C LYS A 50 -17.75 -35.77 1.12
N LYS A 51 -18.80 -36.41 1.63
CA LYS A 51 -20.18 -36.32 1.19
C LYS A 51 -20.94 -35.24 1.99
N PHE A 52 -20.44 -34.01 1.92
CA PHE A 52 -20.94 -32.89 2.75
C PHE A 52 -22.42 -32.59 2.50
N SER A 53 -22.93 -32.72 1.28
CA SER A 53 -24.35 -32.48 0.98
C SER A 53 -25.24 -33.51 1.66
N GLU A 54 -24.90 -34.83 1.58
CA GLU A 54 -25.66 -35.89 2.26
C GLU A 54 -25.62 -35.72 3.79
N ALA A 55 -24.49 -35.27 4.34
CA ALA A 55 -24.36 -34.97 5.76
C ALA A 55 -25.27 -33.80 6.18
N ALA A 56 -25.31 -32.73 5.38
CA ALA A 56 -26.15 -31.57 5.62
C ALA A 56 -27.65 -31.94 5.58
N ASP A 57 -28.06 -32.80 4.63
CA ASP A 57 -29.44 -33.29 4.55
C ASP A 57 -29.87 -34.09 5.81
N VAL A 58 -28.97 -34.95 6.33
CA VAL A 58 -29.21 -35.72 7.57
C VAL A 58 -29.34 -34.79 8.77
N LEU A 59 -28.39 -33.83 8.91
CA LEU A 59 -28.38 -32.89 10.03
C LEU A 59 -29.54 -31.90 9.97
N GLY A 60 -29.89 -31.41 8.78
CA GLY A 60 -31.02 -30.52 8.56
C GLY A 60 -32.35 -31.19 8.87
N SER A 61 -32.54 -32.44 8.42
CA SER A 61 -33.76 -33.22 8.72
C SER A 61 -33.94 -33.47 10.22
N PHE A 62 -32.84 -33.69 10.95
CA PHE A 62 -32.91 -33.81 12.41
C PHE A 62 -33.29 -32.48 13.06
N GLU A 63 -32.63 -31.38 12.61
CA GLU A 63 -32.83 -30.04 13.16
C GLU A 63 -34.26 -29.52 12.97
N ASP A 64 -34.88 -29.86 11.84
CA ASP A 64 -36.28 -29.52 11.56
C ASP A 64 -37.25 -30.20 12.54
N GLN A 65 -36.91 -31.39 13.03
CA GLN A 65 -37.74 -32.16 13.94
C GLN A 65 -37.42 -31.89 15.41
N TYR A 66 -36.16 -31.65 15.73
CA TYR A 66 -35.65 -31.52 17.11
C TYR A 66 -34.69 -30.35 17.23
N PRO A 67 -35.14 -29.08 17.06
CA PRO A 67 -34.28 -27.90 17.09
C PRO A 67 -33.69 -27.68 18.48
N GLY A 68 -32.48 -27.04 18.50
CA GLY A 68 -31.82 -26.60 19.72
C GLY A 68 -30.83 -27.60 20.30
N ASN A 69 -30.54 -28.73 19.62
CA ASN A 69 -29.47 -29.61 20.07
C ASN A 69 -28.10 -29.02 19.62
N ILE A 70 -27.33 -28.53 20.58
CA ILE A 70 -26.08 -27.82 20.35
C ILE A 70 -25.05 -28.62 19.54
N TYR A 71 -24.97 -29.93 19.72
CA TYR A 71 -24.00 -30.78 19.02
C TYR A 71 -24.37 -30.96 17.54
N VAL A 72 -25.66 -31.10 17.26
CA VAL A 72 -26.20 -31.23 15.90
C VAL A 72 -26.10 -29.88 15.18
N GLU A 73 -26.53 -28.80 15.82
CA GLU A 73 -26.46 -27.44 15.24
C GLU A 73 -25.00 -27.04 14.89
N ARG A 74 -24.04 -27.32 15.78
CA ARG A 74 -22.62 -27.06 15.52
C ARG A 74 -22.12 -27.83 14.30
N LEU A 75 -22.37 -29.14 14.24
CA LEU A 75 -21.92 -29.97 13.12
C LEU A 75 -22.60 -29.57 11.81
N TYR A 76 -23.90 -29.19 11.89
CA TYR A 76 -24.67 -28.75 10.74
C TYR A 76 -24.11 -27.43 10.18
N ALA A 77 -23.94 -26.42 11.03
CA ALA A 77 -23.36 -25.13 10.61
C ALA A 77 -21.94 -25.29 10.02
N GLN A 78 -21.12 -26.16 10.64
CA GLN A 78 -19.77 -26.45 10.12
C GLN A 78 -19.84 -27.17 8.75
N THR A 79 -20.79 -28.11 8.57
CA THR A 79 -20.97 -28.80 7.29
C THR A 79 -21.43 -27.85 6.19
N LEU A 80 -22.34 -26.92 6.50
CA LEU A 80 -22.80 -25.87 5.59
C LEU A 80 -21.64 -24.90 5.23
N PHE A 81 -20.76 -24.59 6.19
CA PHE A 81 -19.57 -23.81 5.92
C PHE A 81 -18.66 -24.50 4.90
N TRP A 82 -18.44 -25.80 4.99
CA TRP A 82 -17.67 -26.55 4.00
C TRP A 82 -18.36 -26.65 2.63
N LEU A 83 -19.69 -26.57 2.59
CA LEU A 83 -20.47 -26.44 1.36
C LEU A 83 -20.48 -25.02 0.79
N HIS A 84 -19.84 -24.06 1.44
CA HIS A 84 -19.87 -22.63 1.12
C HIS A 84 -21.26 -21.97 1.19
N ASP A 85 -22.20 -22.58 1.91
CA ASP A 85 -23.51 -21.99 2.22
C ASP A 85 -23.40 -21.12 3.48
N PHE A 86 -22.83 -19.93 3.28
CA PHE A 86 -22.56 -18.98 4.36
C PHE A 86 -23.83 -18.48 5.05
N ASP A 87 -24.88 -18.20 4.29
CA ASP A 87 -26.09 -17.56 4.83
C ASP A 87 -26.85 -18.54 5.73
N LEU A 88 -26.99 -19.79 5.30
CA LEU A 88 -27.62 -20.81 6.11
C LEU A 88 -26.77 -21.20 7.32
N ALA A 89 -25.44 -21.33 7.15
CA ALA A 89 -24.52 -21.60 8.26
C ALA A 89 -24.59 -20.51 9.33
N SER A 90 -24.62 -19.21 8.92
CA SER A 90 -24.81 -18.08 9.84
C SER A 90 -26.12 -18.20 10.63
N THR A 91 -27.21 -18.50 9.92
CA THR A 91 -28.53 -18.65 10.56
C THR A 91 -28.52 -19.74 11.63
N ILE A 92 -27.88 -20.89 11.35
CA ILE A 92 -27.76 -21.99 12.31
C ILE A 92 -26.90 -21.59 13.51
N TYR A 93 -25.73 -20.95 13.29
CA TYR A 93 -24.88 -20.47 14.39
C TYR A 93 -25.59 -19.43 15.27
N GLU A 94 -26.31 -18.47 14.68
CA GLU A 94 -27.04 -17.45 15.41
C GLU A 94 -28.17 -18.08 16.26
N ARG A 95 -28.87 -19.09 15.73
CA ARG A 95 -29.86 -19.83 16.44
C ARG A 95 -29.24 -20.62 17.59
N ALA A 96 -28.13 -21.35 17.35
CA ALA A 96 -27.41 -22.09 18.38
C ALA A 96 -26.94 -21.18 19.53
N ILE A 97 -26.46 -19.96 19.22
CA ILE A 97 -26.12 -18.95 20.23
C ILE A 97 -27.39 -18.47 20.97
N GLY A 98 -28.51 -18.35 20.28
CA GLY A 98 -29.80 -17.97 20.89
C GLY A 98 -30.25 -18.97 21.94
N PHE A 99 -30.17 -20.27 21.65
CA PHE A 99 -30.50 -21.34 22.59
C PHE A 99 -29.45 -21.52 23.70
N HIS A 100 -28.16 -21.30 23.36
CA HIS A 100 -27.03 -21.57 24.25
C HIS A 100 -26.10 -20.35 24.36
N PRO A 101 -26.56 -19.20 24.91
CA PRO A 101 -25.83 -17.94 24.89
C PRO A 101 -24.50 -17.97 25.64
N ASN A 102 -24.32 -18.92 26.56
CA ASN A 102 -23.08 -19.07 27.35
C ASN A 102 -22.11 -20.11 26.75
N ASN A 103 -22.48 -20.78 25.65
CA ASN A 103 -21.60 -21.75 25.01
C ASN A 103 -20.50 -21.01 24.21
N MET A 104 -19.28 -21.02 24.76
CA MET A 104 -18.14 -20.32 24.15
C MET A 104 -17.62 -21.02 22.90
N ASP A 105 -17.77 -22.36 22.82
CA ASP A 105 -17.29 -23.11 21.64
C ASP A 105 -18.05 -22.72 20.36
N VAL A 106 -19.40 -22.60 20.47
CA VAL A 106 -20.23 -22.14 19.34
C VAL A 106 -19.82 -20.75 18.88
N LYS A 107 -19.59 -19.84 19.83
CA LYS A 107 -19.13 -18.47 19.53
C LYS A 107 -17.78 -18.48 18.83
N TYR A 108 -16.88 -19.34 19.26
CA TYR A 108 -15.54 -19.47 18.66
C TYR A 108 -15.60 -20.01 17.23
N GLU A 109 -16.36 -21.10 17.02
CA GLU A 109 -16.54 -21.69 15.67
C GLU A 109 -17.21 -20.71 14.71
N TYR A 110 -18.24 -20.01 15.15
CA TYR A 110 -18.88 -18.97 14.36
C TYR A 110 -17.92 -17.83 14.04
N ALA A 111 -17.10 -17.42 15.00
CA ALA A 111 -16.11 -16.39 14.77
C ALA A 111 -15.04 -16.78 13.74
N ILE A 112 -14.61 -18.06 13.70
CA ILE A 112 -13.71 -18.58 12.66
C ILE A 112 -14.37 -18.46 11.29
N MET A 113 -15.60 -18.91 11.14
CA MET A 113 -16.35 -18.81 9.89
C MET A 113 -16.50 -17.35 9.43
N LEU A 114 -16.90 -16.45 10.33
CA LEU A 114 -17.03 -15.04 10.06
C LEU A 114 -15.71 -14.38 9.63
N PHE A 115 -14.60 -14.83 10.22
CA PHE A 115 -13.26 -14.36 9.83
C PHE A 115 -12.93 -14.76 8.39
N ASP A 116 -13.18 -16.00 7.99
CA ASP A 116 -12.90 -16.49 6.64
C ASP A 116 -13.75 -15.76 5.58
N TYR A 117 -14.98 -15.39 5.93
CA TYR A 117 -15.86 -14.56 5.10
C TYR A 117 -15.62 -13.05 5.26
N LYS A 118 -14.52 -12.65 5.95
CA LYS A 118 -14.10 -11.25 6.15
C LYS A 118 -15.13 -10.38 6.87
N LYS A 119 -16.03 -10.98 7.64
CA LYS A 119 -16.98 -10.28 8.52
C LYS A 119 -16.31 -9.93 9.86
N TYR A 120 -15.19 -9.21 9.77
CA TYR A 120 -14.26 -8.98 10.88
C TYR A 120 -14.87 -8.33 12.12
N GLU A 121 -15.84 -7.41 11.98
CA GLU A 121 -16.48 -6.77 13.13
C GLU A 121 -17.27 -7.76 13.99
N TYR A 122 -18.03 -8.65 13.34
CA TYR A 122 -18.81 -9.68 14.06
C TYR A 122 -17.89 -10.74 14.66
N ALA A 123 -16.90 -11.21 13.89
CA ALA A 123 -15.90 -12.16 14.38
C ALA A 123 -15.15 -11.61 15.62
N LYS A 124 -14.74 -10.36 15.57
CA LYS A 124 -14.06 -9.67 16.68
C LYS A 124 -14.90 -9.68 17.96
N LYS A 125 -16.19 -9.34 17.85
CA LYS A 125 -17.09 -9.29 19.00
C LYS A 125 -17.16 -10.66 19.70
N LEU A 126 -17.38 -11.72 18.94
CA LEU A 126 -17.47 -13.09 19.48
C LEU A 126 -16.14 -13.56 20.07
N LEU A 127 -15.02 -13.25 19.42
CA LEU A 127 -13.68 -13.62 19.89
C LEU A 127 -13.28 -12.88 21.18
N ILE A 128 -13.67 -11.62 21.34
CA ILE A 128 -13.43 -10.87 22.60
C ILE A 128 -14.19 -11.56 23.75
N GLU A 129 -15.44 -11.94 23.54
CA GLU A 129 -16.21 -12.70 24.53
C GLU A 129 -15.55 -14.05 24.84
N TYR A 130 -15.14 -14.78 23.81
CA TYR A 130 -14.47 -16.08 23.97
C TYR A 130 -13.17 -15.98 24.77
N VAL A 131 -12.28 -15.04 24.37
CA VAL A 131 -10.97 -14.85 25.02
C VAL A 131 -11.10 -14.32 26.46
N SER A 132 -12.18 -13.62 26.79
CA SER A 132 -12.43 -13.17 28.17
C SER A 132 -12.51 -14.35 29.15
N VAL A 133 -13.01 -15.51 28.71
CA VAL A 133 -13.13 -16.76 29.48
C VAL A 133 -11.92 -17.67 29.19
N ASN A 134 -11.55 -17.83 27.93
CA ASN A 134 -10.52 -18.76 27.45
C ASN A 134 -9.23 -18.01 27.09
N LYS A 135 -8.60 -17.37 28.07
CA LYS A 135 -7.41 -16.50 27.88
C LYS A 135 -6.19 -17.20 27.28
N TYR A 136 -6.08 -18.52 27.51
CA TYR A 136 -4.93 -19.34 27.11
C TYR A 136 -5.13 -20.04 25.76
N ASN A 137 -6.13 -19.67 24.98
CA ASN A 137 -6.27 -20.17 23.62
C ASN A 137 -5.43 -19.33 22.64
N GLY A 138 -4.29 -19.86 22.24
CA GLY A 138 -3.33 -19.16 21.35
C GLY A 138 -3.88 -18.90 19.96
N GLU A 139 -4.74 -19.79 19.43
CA GLU A 139 -5.37 -19.61 18.11
C GLU A 139 -6.40 -18.48 18.14
N ALA A 140 -7.20 -18.36 19.19
CA ALA A 140 -8.15 -17.27 19.35
C ALA A 140 -7.43 -15.92 19.50
N GLN A 141 -6.29 -15.89 20.22
CA GLN A 141 -5.43 -14.71 20.32
C GLN A 141 -4.84 -14.35 18.95
N LEU A 142 -4.35 -15.33 18.18
CA LEU A 142 -3.85 -15.12 16.82
C LEU A 142 -4.95 -14.56 15.90
N LEU A 143 -6.17 -15.10 15.99
CA LEU A 143 -7.29 -14.68 15.16
C LEU A 143 -7.70 -13.23 15.46
N LEU A 144 -7.75 -12.83 16.74
CA LEU A 144 -7.94 -11.43 17.13
C LEU A 144 -6.80 -10.55 16.63
N GLY A 145 -5.56 -10.98 16.78
CA GLY A 145 -4.41 -10.25 16.24
C GLY A 145 -4.49 -10.02 14.73
N LYS A 146 -4.91 -11.05 13.96
CA LYS A 146 -5.15 -10.92 12.52
C LYS A 146 -6.29 -9.96 12.20
N ILE A 147 -7.41 -10.04 12.92
CA ILE A 147 -8.55 -9.12 12.71
C ILE A 147 -8.11 -7.67 12.93
N TYR A 148 -7.47 -7.38 14.06
CA TYR A 148 -6.96 -6.05 14.35
C TYR A 148 -5.94 -5.57 13.31
N TYR A 149 -5.07 -6.46 12.82
CA TYR A 149 -4.14 -6.16 11.72
C TYR A 149 -4.87 -5.76 10.43
N TYR A 150 -5.90 -6.51 10.01
CA TYR A 150 -6.68 -6.19 8.81
C TYR A 150 -7.48 -4.90 8.95
N GLN A 151 -7.89 -4.56 10.18
CA GLN A 151 -8.53 -3.30 10.51
C GLN A 151 -7.54 -2.15 10.70
N ARG A 152 -6.24 -2.40 10.57
CA ARG A 152 -5.14 -1.45 10.82
C ARG A 152 -5.08 -0.91 12.26
N GLN A 153 -5.61 -1.65 13.21
CA GLN A 153 -5.53 -1.38 14.64
C GLN A 153 -4.26 -2.07 15.19
N PHE A 154 -3.10 -1.51 14.82
CA PHE A 154 -1.81 -2.20 14.98
C PHE A 154 -1.38 -2.37 16.43
N LYS A 155 -1.75 -1.44 17.32
CA LYS A 155 -1.43 -1.55 18.76
C LYS A 155 -2.17 -2.72 19.40
N GLU A 156 -3.47 -2.83 19.14
CA GLU A 156 -4.31 -3.92 19.61
C GLU A 156 -3.85 -5.25 19.01
N ALA A 157 -3.53 -5.26 17.72
CA ALA A 157 -2.97 -6.44 17.05
C ALA A 157 -1.69 -6.93 17.76
N THR A 158 -0.79 -6.01 18.14
CA THR A 158 0.46 -6.35 18.85
C THR A 158 0.18 -7.07 20.16
N ILE A 159 -0.76 -6.58 20.98
CA ILE A 159 -1.12 -7.17 22.28
C ILE A 159 -1.56 -8.63 22.11
N HIS A 160 -2.47 -8.88 21.17
CA HIS A 160 -3.00 -10.23 20.94
C HIS A 160 -1.96 -11.17 20.32
N LEU A 161 -1.08 -10.67 19.44
CA LEU A 161 0.01 -11.46 18.88
C LEU A 161 1.10 -11.78 19.90
N GLU A 162 1.42 -10.88 20.84
CA GLU A 162 2.32 -11.17 21.96
C GLU A 162 1.78 -12.29 22.83
N ASN A 163 0.48 -12.26 23.16
CA ASN A 163 -0.19 -13.35 23.86
C ASN A 163 -0.11 -14.65 23.06
N ALA A 164 -0.40 -14.62 21.76
CA ALA A 164 -0.33 -15.79 20.90
C ALA A 164 1.10 -16.39 20.82
N ILE A 165 2.15 -15.54 20.71
CA ILE A 165 3.56 -15.97 20.73
C ILE A 165 3.92 -16.61 22.07
N THR A 166 3.44 -16.06 23.19
CA THR A 166 3.69 -16.60 24.53
C THR A 166 3.09 -17.98 24.69
N LEU A 167 1.93 -18.22 24.09
CA LEU A 167 1.22 -19.51 24.14
C LEU A 167 1.76 -20.53 23.12
N ASN A 168 2.23 -20.06 21.96
CA ASN A 168 2.76 -20.87 20.86
C ASN A 168 4.15 -20.35 20.41
N PRO A 169 5.20 -20.53 21.22
CA PRO A 169 6.49 -19.90 20.97
C PRO A 169 7.23 -20.41 19.72
N ASP A 170 6.86 -21.56 19.19
CA ASP A 170 7.50 -22.17 18.02
C ASP A 170 6.80 -21.81 16.70
N ASP A 171 5.67 -21.13 16.74
CA ASP A 171 4.94 -20.73 15.53
C ASP A 171 5.64 -19.54 14.84
N ASN A 172 6.29 -19.83 13.71
CA ASN A 172 6.99 -18.82 12.91
C ASN A 172 6.02 -17.86 12.20
N MET A 173 4.81 -18.28 11.84
CA MET A 173 3.84 -17.39 11.19
C MET A 173 3.39 -16.26 12.11
N ILE A 174 3.17 -16.56 13.39
CA ILE A 174 2.81 -15.55 14.40
C ILE A 174 3.96 -14.56 14.56
N LYS A 175 5.20 -15.05 14.66
CA LYS A 175 6.40 -14.21 14.77
C LYS A 175 6.60 -13.31 13.55
N GLU A 176 6.37 -13.82 12.35
CA GLU A 176 6.47 -13.04 11.12
C GLU A 176 5.41 -11.93 11.06
N LEU A 177 4.15 -12.24 11.39
CA LEU A 177 3.08 -11.24 11.44
C LEU A 177 3.38 -10.17 12.50
N TYR A 178 3.83 -10.58 13.69
CA TYR A 178 4.26 -9.65 14.73
C TYR A 178 5.40 -8.74 14.24
N GLN A 179 6.42 -9.28 13.56
CA GLN A 179 7.52 -8.49 13.01
C GLN A 179 7.04 -7.51 11.92
N GLN A 180 6.08 -7.90 11.09
CA GLN A 180 5.48 -6.99 10.11
C GLN A 180 4.81 -5.79 10.79
N ILE A 181 4.03 -6.04 11.84
CA ILE A 181 3.37 -4.97 12.60
C ILE A 181 4.40 -4.12 13.34
N TYR A 182 5.38 -4.74 13.98
CA TYR A 182 6.46 -4.04 14.66
C TYR A 182 7.14 -3.02 13.74
N ARG A 183 7.40 -3.40 12.49
CA ARG A 183 8.00 -2.51 11.48
C ARG A 183 7.09 -1.34 11.07
N ILE A 184 5.78 -1.47 11.24
CA ILE A 184 4.83 -0.38 10.99
C ILE A 184 4.83 0.61 12.16
N ILE A 185 4.75 0.12 13.40
CA ILE A 185 4.55 0.95 14.60
C ILE A 185 5.84 1.46 15.23
N ALA A 186 6.97 0.79 14.99
CA ALA A 186 8.26 1.22 15.51
C ALA A 186 8.66 2.59 14.95
N PRO A 187 9.24 3.49 15.76
CA PRO A 187 9.86 4.68 15.24
C PRO A 187 10.96 4.30 14.23
N GLN A 188 10.98 4.99 13.08
CA GLN A 188 11.89 4.66 11.98
C GLN A 188 12.85 5.81 11.75
N LEU A 189 14.14 5.52 11.76
CA LEU A 189 15.21 6.43 11.34
C LEU A 189 15.76 5.95 10.01
N SER A 190 15.66 6.79 8.96
CA SER A 190 16.29 6.55 7.67
C SER A 190 17.42 7.54 7.47
N ILE A 191 18.60 7.02 7.12
CA ILE A 191 19.78 7.81 6.77
C ILE A 191 20.16 7.39 5.36
N GLY A 192 20.42 8.36 4.49
CA GLY A 192 20.76 8.07 3.10
C GLY A 192 21.74 9.07 2.51
N GLY A 193 22.24 8.74 1.34
CA GLY A 193 23.04 9.60 0.49
C GLY A 193 22.56 9.52 -0.95
N ARG A 194 22.66 10.63 -1.65
CA ARG A 194 22.40 10.74 -3.10
C ARG A 194 23.64 11.27 -3.80
N TYR A 195 23.87 10.76 -5.00
CA TYR A 195 24.81 11.30 -5.95
C TYR A 195 24.18 11.33 -7.33
N ARG A 196 24.11 12.49 -7.98
CA ARG A 196 23.60 12.68 -9.34
C ARG A 196 24.65 13.38 -10.18
N ILE A 197 24.84 12.88 -11.40
CA ILE A 197 25.63 13.51 -12.45
C ILE A 197 24.70 13.70 -13.64
N ASP A 198 24.75 14.85 -14.28
CA ASP A 198 24.07 15.09 -15.54
C ASP A 198 25.02 15.66 -16.61
N ASP A 199 24.56 15.70 -17.85
CA ASP A 199 25.34 16.15 -19.01
C ASP A 199 25.43 17.67 -19.13
N GLN A 200 24.83 18.43 -18.21
CA GLN A 200 25.00 19.87 -18.08
C GLN A 200 26.20 20.23 -17.20
N PRO A 201 27.24 19.46 -17.15
CA PRO A 201 28.24 19.09 -16.16
C PRO A 201 27.88 19.52 -14.72
N MET A 202 26.75 19.05 -14.21
CA MET A 202 26.34 19.34 -12.85
C MET A 202 26.38 18.07 -11.99
N HIS A 203 27.09 18.12 -10.90
CA HIS A 203 27.12 17.09 -9.87
C HIS A 203 26.30 17.55 -8.66
N ALA A 204 25.32 16.75 -8.23
CA ALA A 204 24.54 17.02 -7.03
C ALA A 204 24.68 15.85 -6.04
N TYR A 205 25.19 16.11 -4.84
CA TYR A 205 25.40 15.07 -3.85
C TYR A 205 25.17 15.55 -2.42
N GLY A 206 24.79 14.63 -1.57
CA GLY A 206 24.65 14.94 -0.16
C GLY A 206 23.80 13.95 0.63
N PRO A 207 23.75 14.14 1.95
CA PRO A 207 23.02 13.30 2.87
C PRO A 207 21.54 13.64 2.94
N SER A 208 20.76 12.64 3.37
CA SER A 208 19.36 12.79 3.79
C SER A 208 19.13 12.05 5.09
N ILE A 209 18.27 12.60 5.93
CA ILE A 209 17.81 11.98 7.16
C ILE A 209 16.29 12.09 7.25
N LYS A 210 15.64 11.04 7.70
CA LYS A 210 14.20 11.03 7.90
C LYS A 210 13.86 10.23 9.14
N PHE A 211 13.09 10.83 10.04
CA PHE A 211 12.53 10.17 11.20
C PHE A 211 11.02 10.12 11.05
N ASN A 212 10.42 8.93 11.19
CA ASN A 212 8.97 8.73 11.21
C ASN A 212 8.58 8.13 12.55
N TRP A 213 7.52 8.67 13.12
CA TRP A 213 6.99 8.23 14.39
C TRP A 213 5.51 7.88 14.24
N TYR A 214 5.22 6.59 14.32
CA TYR A 214 3.86 6.11 14.43
C TYR A 214 3.24 6.55 15.76
N ARG A 215 2.22 7.36 15.70
CA ARG A 215 1.55 7.87 16.91
C ARG A 215 0.29 7.08 17.24
N SER A 216 -0.49 6.75 16.22
CA SER A 216 -1.72 5.96 16.33
C SER A 216 -2.07 5.38 14.97
N ASP A 217 -3.08 4.50 14.91
CA ASP A 217 -3.57 3.91 13.66
C ASP A 217 -4.09 4.95 12.65
N ILE A 218 -4.41 6.14 13.15
CA ILE A 218 -4.90 7.26 12.34
C ILE A 218 -3.77 8.22 11.98
N LEU A 219 -2.77 8.41 12.85
CA LEU A 219 -1.80 9.49 12.74
C LEU A 219 -0.35 9.01 12.82
N ASP A 220 0.42 9.35 11.79
CA ASP A 220 1.88 9.26 11.77
C ASP A 220 2.48 10.66 11.69
N LEU A 221 3.58 10.88 12.39
CA LEU A 221 4.37 12.11 12.34
C LEU A 221 5.73 11.83 11.72
N GLY A 222 6.30 12.80 11.03
CA GLY A 222 7.62 12.68 10.45
C GLY A 222 8.36 14.00 10.40
N ILE A 223 9.67 13.91 10.47
CA ILE A 223 10.60 15.00 10.16
C ILE A 223 11.63 14.48 9.17
N SER A 224 11.94 15.29 8.17
CA SER A 224 12.98 14.95 7.20
C SER A 224 13.84 16.15 6.90
N GLY A 225 15.13 15.91 6.68
CA GLY A 225 16.09 16.88 6.22
C GLY A 225 16.91 16.31 5.07
N ASN A 226 17.24 17.15 4.13
CA ASN A 226 18.23 16.82 3.10
C ASN A 226 19.12 18.02 2.83
N MET A 227 20.33 17.74 2.35
CA MET A 227 21.30 18.73 1.98
C MET A 227 21.96 18.24 0.70
N LEU A 228 21.95 19.06 -0.35
CA LEU A 228 22.59 18.76 -1.63
C LEU A 228 23.59 19.86 -1.96
N ARG A 229 24.80 19.45 -2.25
CA ARG A 229 25.84 20.30 -2.82
C ARG A 229 25.85 20.10 -4.32
N TYR A 230 25.84 21.20 -5.04
CA TYR A 230 25.98 21.28 -6.49
C TYR A 230 27.39 21.75 -6.82
N SER A 231 28.09 20.99 -7.65
CA SER A 231 29.47 21.29 -8.10
C SER A 231 29.63 21.03 -9.60
N ASP A 232 30.80 21.37 -10.11
CA ASP A 232 31.14 21.31 -11.53
C ASP A 232 30.27 22.23 -12.42
N ILE A 233 29.75 23.25 -11.79
CA ILE A 233 29.03 24.38 -12.37
C ILE A 233 29.79 25.68 -12.05
N PRO A 234 29.59 26.78 -12.81
CA PRO A 234 30.32 28.02 -12.60
C PRO A 234 30.32 28.52 -11.16
N THR A 235 29.18 28.47 -10.49
CA THR A 235 29.05 28.85 -9.07
C THR A 235 28.45 27.70 -8.24
N SER A 236 29.31 27.02 -7.47
CA SER A 236 28.86 25.93 -6.63
C SER A 236 27.81 26.38 -5.58
N ASN A 237 26.76 25.60 -5.41
CA ASN A 237 25.68 25.89 -4.46
C ASN A 237 25.51 24.78 -3.42
N LEU A 238 24.88 25.14 -2.31
CA LEU A 238 24.38 24.23 -1.29
C LEU A 238 22.91 24.53 -1.04
N ILE A 239 22.05 23.56 -1.29
CA ILE A 239 20.62 23.66 -0.98
C ILE A 239 20.29 22.67 0.14
N ALA A 240 19.71 23.16 1.23
CA ALA A 240 19.30 22.37 2.37
C ALA A 240 17.82 22.57 2.66
N SER A 241 17.13 21.51 3.09
CA SER A 241 15.73 21.63 3.47
C SER A 241 15.40 20.79 4.69
N VAL A 242 14.41 21.26 5.47
CA VAL A 242 13.81 20.53 6.58
C VAL A 242 12.31 20.58 6.43
N GLN A 243 11.64 19.44 6.58
CA GLN A 243 10.18 19.34 6.49
C GLN A 243 9.63 18.54 7.66
N LEU A 244 8.52 19.02 8.21
CA LEU A 244 7.62 18.28 9.09
C LEU A 244 6.51 17.67 8.22
N SER A 245 6.10 16.47 8.54
CA SER A 245 5.01 15.80 7.85
C SER A 245 4.12 15.07 8.83
N ASN A 246 2.83 14.98 8.50
CA ASN A 246 1.89 14.08 9.14
C ASN A 246 1.13 13.27 8.08
N SER A 247 0.68 12.09 8.49
CA SER A 247 -0.17 11.24 7.65
C SER A 247 -1.37 10.79 8.45
N PHE A 248 -2.55 11.01 7.88
CA PHE A 248 -3.82 10.53 8.43
C PHE A 248 -4.31 9.34 7.61
N ASN A 249 -4.53 8.21 8.29
CA ASN A 249 -4.99 6.96 7.69
C ASN A 249 -6.42 6.67 8.15
N ILE A 250 -7.40 6.74 7.27
CA ILE A 250 -8.80 6.38 7.53
C ILE A 250 -9.07 5.06 6.81
N ALA A 251 -8.76 3.94 7.49
CA ALA A 251 -8.80 2.61 6.89
C ALA A 251 -10.20 2.23 6.37
N SER A 252 -11.26 2.55 7.14
CA SER A 252 -12.66 2.28 6.76
C SER A 252 -13.07 2.97 5.45
N ALA A 253 -12.52 4.15 5.21
CA ALA A 253 -12.76 4.90 3.97
C ALA A 253 -11.72 4.62 2.88
N GLY A 254 -10.65 3.87 3.17
CA GLY A 254 -9.53 3.64 2.25
C GLY A 254 -8.80 4.94 1.89
N ILE A 255 -8.77 5.93 2.80
CA ILE A 255 -8.17 7.25 2.57
C ILE A 255 -6.85 7.36 3.35
N ASN A 256 -5.81 7.80 2.66
CA ASN A 256 -4.57 8.27 3.26
C ASN A 256 -4.34 9.72 2.84
N LEU A 257 -4.25 10.63 3.81
CA LEU A 257 -3.95 12.04 3.62
C LEU A 257 -2.60 12.35 4.26
N LYS A 258 -1.62 12.75 3.47
CA LYS A 258 -0.32 13.21 3.95
C LYS A 258 -0.20 14.70 3.72
N MET A 259 0.23 15.44 4.74
CA MET A 259 0.53 16.86 4.67
C MET A 259 1.98 17.08 5.09
N SER A 260 2.66 18.05 4.47
CA SER A 260 4.01 18.44 4.84
C SER A 260 4.19 19.95 4.71
N VAL A 261 5.03 20.50 5.58
CA VAL A 261 5.46 21.88 5.54
C VAL A 261 6.89 21.99 6.06
N GLY A 262 7.66 22.88 5.50
CA GLY A 262 9.06 23.04 5.88
C GLY A 262 9.69 24.26 5.25
N GLY A 263 10.99 24.42 5.54
CA GLY A 263 11.85 25.45 4.97
C GLY A 263 12.91 24.85 4.05
N ILE A 264 13.32 25.65 3.11
CA ILE A 264 14.44 25.39 2.21
C ILE A 264 15.38 26.60 2.19
N TYR A 265 16.67 26.35 2.18
CA TYR A 265 17.74 27.34 2.18
C TYR A 265 18.66 27.10 1.00
N SER A 266 19.08 28.18 0.33
CA SER A 266 20.15 28.19 -0.67
C SER A 266 21.32 29.05 -0.19
N LYS A 267 22.54 28.55 -0.34
CA LYS A 267 23.76 29.28 0.05
C LYS A 267 24.01 30.47 -0.85
N ILE A 268 23.78 30.34 -2.16
CA ILE A 268 23.83 31.47 -3.10
C ILE A 268 22.67 32.40 -2.74
N GLY A 269 22.92 33.71 -2.61
CA GLY A 269 21.90 34.69 -2.22
C GLY A 269 21.41 34.59 -0.78
N SER A 270 21.82 33.56 -0.01
CA SER A 270 21.34 33.30 1.35
C SER A 270 19.81 33.28 1.47
N ASP A 271 19.13 32.77 0.46
CA ASP A 271 17.68 32.77 0.32
C ASP A 271 17.03 31.65 1.14
N VAL A 272 15.90 31.98 1.77
CA VAL A 272 15.07 31.03 2.55
C VAL A 272 13.62 31.15 2.10
N ASP A 273 13.02 30.03 1.75
CA ASP A 273 11.61 29.99 1.37
C ASP A 273 10.91 28.77 1.98
N TRP A 274 9.59 28.68 1.85
CA TRP A 274 8.82 27.56 2.35
C TRP A 274 8.55 26.51 1.26
N ILE A 275 8.53 25.25 1.66
CA ILE A 275 8.17 24.10 0.83
C ILE A 275 7.12 23.25 1.58
N GLY A 276 6.36 22.49 0.84
CA GLY A 276 5.37 21.62 1.46
C GLY A 276 4.32 21.13 0.49
N GLY A 277 3.35 20.36 0.99
CA GLY A 277 2.32 19.84 0.11
C GLY A 277 1.29 18.97 0.80
N ILE A 278 0.30 18.62 0.02
CA ILE A 278 -0.81 17.73 0.38
C ILE A 278 -0.85 16.59 -0.63
N HIS A 279 -0.92 15.38 -0.13
CA HIS A 279 -1.01 14.17 -0.93
C HIS A 279 -2.17 13.32 -0.41
N LEU A 280 -3.19 13.14 -1.22
CA LEU A 280 -4.40 12.37 -0.91
C LEU A 280 -4.44 11.11 -1.77
N VAL A 281 -4.49 9.95 -1.11
CA VAL A 281 -4.65 8.65 -1.76
C VAL A 281 -5.99 8.06 -1.34
N LYS A 282 -6.83 7.72 -2.31
CA LYS A 282 -8.08 6.98 -2.12
C LYS A 282 -7.97 5.61 -2.76
N LYS A 283 -8.05 4.56 -1.94
CA LYS A 283 -8.15 3.15 -2.37
C LYS A 283 -9.60 2.71 -2.34
N PHE A 284 -10.03 2.04 -3.39
CA PHE A 284 -11.38 1.47 -3.49
C PHE A 284 -11.37 -0.03 -3.19
N ASN A 285 -12.54 -0.61 -2.95
CA ASN A 285 -12.67 -2.07 -2.77
C ASN A 285 -12.32 -2.85 -4.06
N ARG A 286 -12.42 -2.20 -5.22
CA ARG A 286 -11.88 -2.69 -6.49
C ARG A 286 -10.39 -2.34 -6.58
N PRO A 287 -9.61 -2.99 -7.45
CA PRO A 287 -8.18 -2.70 -7.60
C PRO A 287 -7.94 -1.36 -8.33
N VAL A 288 -8.52 -0.30 -7.81
CA VAL A 288 -8.42 1.08 -8.31
C VAL A 288 -7.96 1.97 -7.15
N GLN A 289 -7.02 2.85 -7.45
CA GLN A 289 -6.53 3.87 -6.53
C GLN A 289 -6.48 5.20 -7.27
N ILE A 290 -6.96 6.25 -6.62
CA ILE A 290 -6.80 7.65 -7.05
C ILE A 290 -5.79 8.33 -6.13
N ASP A 291 -4.89 9.08 -6.73
CA ASP A 291 -3.79 9.77 -6.06
C ASP A 291 -3.78 11.23 -6.53
N LEU A 292 -4.00 12.15 -5.60
CA LEU A 292 -4.00 13.60 -5.82
C LEU A 292 -2.85 14.22 -5.03
N MET A 293 -2.04 15.03 -5.70
CA MET A 293 -0.90 15.69 -5.09
C MET A 293 -0.87 17.17 -5.45
N VAL A 294 -0.66 17.99 -4.43
CA VAL A 294 -0.33 19.41 -4.56
C VAL A 294 0.93 19.65 -3.72
N GLU A 295 2.01 20.08 -4.34
CA GLU A 295 3.26 20.35 -3.62
C GLU A 295 3.97 21.58 -4.14
N ARG A 296 4.65 22.29 -3.26
CA ARG A 296 5.63 23.34 -3.58
C ARG A 296 7.01 22.83 -3.20
N LYS A 297 7.90 22.75 -4.17
CA LYS A 297 9.26 22.22 -4.04
C LYS A 297 10.26 22.98 -4.90
N ASN A 298 11.56 22.81 -4.66
CA ASN A 298 12.57 23.35 -5.55
C ASN A 298 12.63 22.59 -6.89
N TYR A 299 12.99 23.33 -7.92
CA TYR A 299 13.37 22.82 -9.23
C TYR A 299 14.89 22.92 -9.35
N ASP A 300 15.57 21.79 -9.52
CA ASP A 300 17.04 21.69 -9.51
C ASP A 300 17.59 20.85 -10.67
N TYR A 301 16.92 20.91 -11.83
CA TYR A 301 17.27 20.07 -12.98
C TYR A 301 18.11 20.80 -14.04
N THR A 302 18.32 22.10 -13.93
CA THR A 302 19.18 22.90 -14.82
C THR A 302 20.25 23.62 -14.01
N VAL A 303 21.41 23.87 -14.61
CA VAL A 303 22.47 24.68 -13.99
C VAL A 303 21.92 26.05 -13.61
N SER A 304 21.23 26.71 -14.53
CA SER A 304 20.61 28.02 -14.29
C SER A 304 19.64 28.04 -13.12
N SER A 305 18.95 26.89 -12.82
CA SER A 305 18.01 26.84 -11.70
C SER A 305 18.71 26.80 -10.33
N VAL A 306 19.92 26.28 -10.25
CA VAL A 306 20.68 26.12 -9.00
C VAL A 306 21.68 27.24 -8.73
N GLU A 307 22.03 28.04 -9.73
CA GLU A 307 22.96 29.19 -9.62
C GLU A 307 22.26 30.52 -9.31
N ARG A 308 20.95 30.52 -9.13
CA ARG A 308 20.18 31.74 -8.87
C ARG A 308 20.37 32.24 -7.43
N ASP A 309 20.30 33.55 -7.27
CA ASP A 309 20.24 34.19 -5.95
C ASP A 309 18.98 33.80 -5.17
N SER A 310 17.83 33.57 -5.85
CA SER A 310 16.59 33.07 -5.26
C SER A 310 16.33 31.62 -5.67
N ILE A 311 15.81 30.83 -4.74
CA ILE A 311 15.46 29.43 -4.98
C ILE A 311 14.35 29.34 -6.01
N LEU A 312 14.57 28.57 -7.09
CA LEU A 312 13.51 28.33 -8.06
C LEU A 312 12.53 27.30 -7.52
N LEU A 313 11.38 27.76 -7.08
CA LEU A 313 10.31 26.91 -6.58
C LEU A 313 9.25 26.65 -7.64
N VAL A 314 8.77 25.44 -7.70
CA VAL A 314 7.68 25.00 -8.59
C VAL A 314 6.50 24.48 -7.77
N SER A 315 5.29 24.93 -8.14
CA SER A 315 4.04 24.37 -7.64
C SER A 315 3.60 23.23 -8.56
N ARG A 316 3.54 22.02 -8.03
CA ARG A 316 3.16 20.81 -8.77
C ARG A 316 1.77 20.38 -8.39
N LEU A 317 0.91 20.19 -9.39
CA LEU A 317 -0.38 19.54 -9.29
C LEU A 317 -0.30 18.20 -10.01
N ALA A 318 -0.73 17.11 -9.40
CA ALA A 318 -0.76 15.81 -10.07
C ALA A 318 -2.01 15.01 -9.70
N LEU A 319 -2.55 14.32 -10.70
CA LEU A 319 -3.63 13.34 -10.57
C LEU A 319 -3.17 12.04 -11.20
N ASN A 320 -3.23 10.95 -10.43
CA ASN A 320 -2.94 9.61 -10.92
C ASN A 320 -4.11 8.67 -10.64
N ILE A 321 -4.43 7.81 -11.59
CA ILE A 321 -5.37 6.72 -11.44
C ILE A 321 -4.62 5.43 -11.72
N SER A 322 -4.45 4.60 -10.70
CA SER A 322 -3.81 3.30 -10.80
C SER A 322 -4.86 2.19 -10.82
N ILE A 323 -4.69 1.21 -11.69
CA ILE A 323 -5.58 0.07 -11.85
C ILE A 323 -4.75 -1.21 -11.81
N GLY A 324 -5.25 -2.23 -11.10
CA GLY A 324 -4.62 -3.54 -11.06
C GLY A 324 -4.18 -3.99 -9.67
N LYS A 325 -3.65 -5.22 -9.60
CA LYS A 325 -3.15 -5.83 -8.37
C LYS A 325 -1.70 -6.22 -8.56
N LYS A 326 -0.97 -6.33 -7.46
CA LYS A 326 0.38 -6.89 -7.43
C LYS A 326 0.38 -8.28 -8.09
N ASP A 327 1.40 -8.54 -8.91
CA ASP A 327 1.57 -9.79 -9.66
C ASP A 327 0.41 -10.14 -10.63
N ASN A 328 -0.27 -9.10 -11.14
CA ASN A 328 -1.27 -9.19 -12.20
C ASN A 328 -1.07 -8.01 -13.17
N TRP A 329 -1.96 -7.88 -14.18
CA TRP A 329 -2.02 -6.67 -15.01
C TRP A 329 -2.19 -5.45 -14.14
N ASN A 330 -1.36 -4.46 -14.34
CA ASN A 330 -1.46 -3.19 -13.65
C ASN A 330 -1.08 -2.04 -14.57
N GLY A 331 -1.61 -0.87 -14.30
CA GLY A 331 -1.36 0.31 -15.09
C GLY A 331 -1.71 1.59 -14.34
N LEU A 332 -1.28 2.70 -14.92
CA LEU A 332 -1.51 4.03 -14.40
C LEU A 332 -1.79 4.99 -15.55
N ILE A 333 -2.73 5.88 -15.33
CA ILE A 333 -2.97 7.06 -16.17
C ILE A 333 -2.78 8.27 -15.26
N GLY A 334 -2.02 9.25 -15.72
CA GLY A 334 -1.73 10.44 -14.92
C GLY A 334 -1.69 11.72 -15.73
N ALA A 335 -1.92 12.80 -15.03
CA ALA A 335 -1.73 14.18 -15.50
C ALA A 335 -1.01 14.98 -14.42
N GLN A 336 -0.10 15.84 -14.84
CA GLN A 336 0.68 16.70 -13.95
C GLN A 336 0.85 18.08 -14.58
N SER A 337 0.80 19.11 -13.74
CA SER A 337 1.16 20.49 -14.12
C SER A 337 2.23 21.01 -13.15
N ASN A 338 3.35 21.45 -13.66
CA ASN A 338 4.37 22.19 -12.93
C ASN A 338 4.20 23.67 -13.26
N ILE A 339 3.84 24.48 -12.28
CA ILE A 339 3.58 25.93 -12.39
C ILE A 339 4.78 26.66 -11.79
N PHE A 340 5.41 27.50 -12.57
CA PHE A 340 6.59 28.29 -12.20
C PHE A 340 6.24 29.70 -11.73
N PRO A 341 7.13 30.42 -11.01
CA PRO A 341 6.85 31.75 -10.48
C PRO A 341 6.53 32.83 -11.52
N ASP A 342 6.97 32.63 -12.76
CA ASP A 342 6.72 33.52 -13.91
C ASP A 342 5.37 33.24 -14.60
N ASN A 343 4.47 32.48 -13.99
CA ASN A 343 3.19 32.04 -14.51
C ASN A 343 3.25 31.14 -15.77
N ASN A 344 4.44 30.65 -16.10
CA ASN A 344 4.57 29.60 -17.08
C ASN A 344 4.26 28.25 -16.44
N TYR A 345 3.84 27.29 -17.24
CA TYR A 345 3.59 25.93 -16.76
C TYR A 345 4.02 24.88 -17.77
N VAL A 346 4.36 23.71 -17.25
CA VAL A 346 4.65 22.50 -18.02
C VAL A 346 3.65 21.43 -17.66
N ASN A 347 2.77 21.10 -18.63
CA ASN A 347 1.82 20.01 -18.48
C ASN A 347 2.41 18.69 -19.00
N SER A 348 2.14 17.62 -18.27
CA SER A 348 2.54 16.26 -18.64
C SER A 348 1.34 15.34 -18.53
N TYR A 349 1.13 14.50 -19.54
CA TYR A 349 0.11 13.46 -19.58
C TYR A 349 0.80 12.14 -19.86
N TYR A 350 0.54 11.14 -19.04
CA TYR A 350 1.26 9.88 -19.15
C TYR A 350 0.36 8.69 -18.83
N LEU A 351 0.68 7.60 -19.46
CA LEU A 351 0.10 6.31 -19.13
C LEU A 351 1.17 5.22 -19.23
N TRP A 352 1.01 4.19 -18.43
CA TRP A 352 1.77 2.97 -18.59
C TRP A 352 0.93 1.77 -18.15
N PHE A 353 1.25 0.63 -18.69
CA PHE A 353 0.72 -0.65 -18.23
C PHE A 353 1.79 -1.74 -18.28
N LEU A 354 1.67 -2.71 -17.37
CA LEU A 354 2.54 -3.88 -17.27
C LEU A 354 1.70 -5.16 -17.27
N SER A 355 2.23 -6.18 -17.91
CA SER A 355 1.64 -7.53 -17.95
C SER A 355 1.66 -8.20 -16.57
N ARG A 356 0.95 -9.33 -16.48
CA ARG A 356 1.24 -10.34 -15.47
C ARG A 356 2.70 -10.80 -15.62
N PRO A 357 3.37 -11.17 -14.50
CA PRO A 357 4.74 -11.65 -14.59
C PRO A 357 4.81 -13.01 -15.30
N VAL A 358 5.82 -13.15 -16.14
CA VAL A 358 6.34 -14.44 -16.57
C VAL A 358 7.35 -14.87 -15.50
N VAL A 359 7.07 -15.99 -14.84
CA VAL A 359 7.90 -16.49 -13.74
C VAL A 359 8.85 -17.58 -14.24
N VAL A 360 10.14 -17.38 -14.05
CA VAL A 360 11.19 -18.36 -14.40
C VAL A 360 12.10 -18.50 -13.18
N SER A 361 11.96 -19.59 -12.46
CA SER A 361 12.66 -19.78 -11.18
C SER A 361 12.37 -18.63 -10.22
N ASN A 362 13.39 -17.96 -9.70
CA ASN A 362 13.27 -16.83 -8.78
C ASN A 362 13.10 -15.47 -9.50
N PHE A 363 13.02 -15.48 -10.83
CA PHE A 363 12.83 -14.28 -11.63
C PHE A 363 11.36 -14.08 -11.99
N LYS A 364 10.91 -12.83 -11.91
CA LYS A 364 9.62 -12.37 -12.45
C LYS A 364 9.87 -11.29 -13.49
N PHE A 365 9.47 -11.56 -14.72
CA PHE A 365 9.59 -10.63 -15.85
C PHE A 365 8.23 -9.99 -16.13
N TYR A 366 8.19 -8.68 -16.24
CA TYR A 366 7.00 -7.91 -16.61
C TYR A 366 7.30 -7.15 -17.89
N PHE A 367 6.38 -7.18 -18.82
CA PHE A 367 6.47 -6.47 -20.09
C PHE A 367 5.36 -5.45 -20.18
N GLY A 368 5.64 -4.33 -20.77
CA GLY A 368 4.64 -3.28 -20.85
C GLY A 368 4.95 -2.20 -21.86
N TYR A 369 4.16 -1.17 -21.78
CA TYR A 369 4.23 -0.02 -22.66
C TYR A 369 3.97 1.24 -21.87
N SER A 370 4.63 2.34 -22.25
CA SER A 370 4.35 3.67 -21.73
C SER A 370 4.22 4.70 -22.85
N PHE A 371 3.39 5.68 -22.57
CA PHE A 371 3.23 6.89 -23.36
C PHE A 371 3.40 8.10 -22.44
N ASN A 372 4.10 9.12 -22.92
CA ASN A 372 4.23 10.39 -22.24
C ASN A 372 4.14 11.52 -23.25
N TYR A 373 3.37 12.56 -22.92
CA TYR A 373 3.28 13.80 -23.66
C TYR A 373 3.50 14.97 -22.72
N MET A 374 4.38 15.90 -23.11
CA MET A 374 4.71 17.10 -22.35
C MET A 374 4.62 18.34 -23.23
N ASN A 375 4.09 19.42 -22.67
CA ASN A 375 4.03 20.70 -23.36
C ASN A 375 4.09 21.86 -22.36
N SER A 376 4.84 22.89 -22.71
CA SER A 376 4.93 24.15 -21.97
C SER A 376 4.03 25.20 -22.57
N LYS A 377 3.57 26.14 -21.75
CA LYS A 377 2.83 27.32 -22.21
C LYS A 377 3.74 28.23 -23.05
N GLU A 378 4.92 28.53 -22.50
CA GLU A 378 5.94 29.40 -23.12
C GLU A 378 7.27 28.67 -23.16
N ASP A 379 8.10 28.98 -24.15
CA ASP A 379 9.48 28.52 -24.24
C ASP A 379 10.40 29.38 -23.37
N ARG A 380 11.43 28.77 -22.79
CA ARG A 380 12.49 29.39 -22.00
C ARG A 380 13.86 29.04 -22.56
N PHE A 381 13.94 28.79 -23.87
CA PHE A 381 15.19 28.54 -24.56
C PHE A 381 15.78 29.88 -25.06
N GLU A 382 16.97 30.23 -24.62
CA GLU A 382 17.64 31.48 -24.92
C GLU A 382 19.10 31.28 -25.24
N ALA A 383 19.72 32.27 -25.86
CA ALA A 383 21.14 32.24 -26.21
C ALA A 383 22.05 32.29 -24.97
N VAL A 384 23.14 31.52 -25.00
CA VAL A 384 24.18 31.56 -23.97
C VAL A 384 24.93 32.88 -24.01
N ASP A 385 25.30 33.29 -25.21
CA ASP A 385 26.07 34.54 -25.46
C ASP A 385 25.15 35.71 -25.79
N SER A 386 25.60 36.91 -25.47
CA SER A 386 24.91 38.13 -25.88
C SER A 386 24.98 38.34 -27.40
N LEU A 387 24.03 39.10 -27.96
CA LEU A 387 23.97 39.40 -29.39
C LEU A 387 25.32 39.97 -29.92
N SER A 388 25.98 40.85 -29.16
CA SER A 388 27.25 41.44 -29.52
C SER A 388 28.41 40.42 -29.61
N GLN A 389 28.42 39.44 -28.71
CA GLN A 389 29.38 38.34 -28.71
C GLN A 389 29.15 37.41 -29.90
N ILE A 390 27.89 37.05 -30.17
CA ILE A 390 27.50 36.20 -31.31
C ILE A 390 27.92 36.84 -32.64
N ILE A 391 27.64 38.14 -32.81
CA ILE A 391 28.03 38.87 -34.02
C ILE A 391 29.55 38.95 -34.15
N SER A 392 30.29 39.19 -33.07
CA SER A 392 31.74 39.29 -33.10
C SER A 392 32.45 37.96 -33.38
N ASN A 393 31.88 36.85 -32.97
CA ASN A 393 32.47 35.52 -33.10
C ASN A 393 32.20 34.84 -34.46
N TYR A 394 31.36 35.43 -35.33
CA TYR A 394 31.01 34.89 -36.67
C TYR A 394 30.61 33.40 -36.62
N THR A 395 29.81 32.98 -35.62
CA THR A 395 29.42 31.59 -35.47
C THR A 395 28.14 31.31 -36.25
N ASP A 396 28.18 30.30 -37.14
CA ASP A 396 26.97 29.85 -37.89
C ASP A 396 25.93 29.21 -37.01
N LYS A 397 26.28 28.82 -35.78
CA LYS A 397 25.39 28.13 -34.83
C LYS A 397 25.37 28.88 -33.49
N ILE A 398 24.23 29.41 -33.13
CA ILE A 398 24.00 30.02 -31.82
C ILE A 398 23.71 28.94 -30.80
N GLU A 399 24.54 28.89 -29.75
CA GLU A 399 24.28 27.97 -28.63
C GLU A 399 23.16 28.50 -27.75
N GLY A 400 22.26 27.61 -27.33
CA GLY A 400 21.13 27.95 -26.48
C GLY A 400 20.97 27.00 -25.32
N ILE A 401 20.43 27.53 -24.24
CA ILE A 401 20.11 26.78 -23.01
C ILE A 401 18.68 27.07 -22.57
N TYR A 402 18.10 26.16 -21.79
CA TYR A 402 16.87 26.45 -21.09
C TYR A 402 17.12 27.17 -19.77
N ASN A 403 16.65 28.40 -19.67
CA ASN A 403 16.85 29.28 -18.53
C ASN A 403 15.52 29.82 -17.98
N PRO A 404 15.18 29.60 -16.72
CA PRO A 404 15.93 28.82 -15.74
C PRO A 404 15.49 27.34 -15.67
N TYR A 405 14.53 26.90 -16.46
CA TYR A 405 14.00 25.54 -16.43
C TYR A 405 13.66 25.01 -17.83
N TYR A 406 13.66 23.70 -17.96
CA TYR A 406 13.32 23.01 -19.20
C TYR A 406 11.85 23.18 -19.58
N THR A 407 11.61 23.61 -20.82
CA THR A 407 10.30 23.86 -21.40
C THR A 407 10.09 23.00 -22.64
N PRO A 408 9.62 21.75 -22.50
CA PRO A 408 9.34 20.89 -23.65
C PRO A 408 8.19 21.44 -24.50
N MET A 409 8.38 21.50 -25.82
CA MET A 409 7.36 21.91 -26.78
C MET A 409 6.87 20.69 -27.56
N ASN A 410 5.60 20.30 -27.36
CA ASN A 410 4.99 19.13 -28.02
C ASN A 410 5.86 17.87 -27.95
N GLN A 411 6.48 17.62 -26.82
CA GLN A 411 7.32 16.44 -26.59
C GLN A 411 6.46 15.21 -26.37
N MET A 412 6.65 14.20 -27.17
CA MET A 412 5.93 12.92 -27.07
C MET A 412 6.93 11.77 -27.07
N SER A 413 6.72 10.79 -26.20
CA SER A 413 7.50 9.55 -26.18
C SER A 413 6.61 8.33 -26.00
N ASN A 414 6.98 7.27 -26.71
CA ASN A 414 6.39 5.93 -26.61
C ASN A 414 7.52 4.97 -26.30
N SER A 415 7.37 4.12 -25.29
CA SER A 415 8.44 3.22 -24.88
C SER A 415 7.92 1.83 -24.54
N LEU A 416 8.75 0.83 -24.80
CA LEU A 416 8.61 -0.51 -24.25
C LEU A 416 9.17 -0.54 -22.83
N LEU A 417 8.45 -1.22 -21.95
CA LEU A 417 8.85 -1.43 -20.56
C LEU A 417 9.22 -2.89 -20.33
N VAL A 418 10.34 -3.11 -19.67
CA VAL A 418 10.74 -4.43 -19.15
C VAL A 418 11.16 -4.26 -17.70
N ASN A 419 10.44 -4.93 -16.79
CA ASN A 419 10.79 -4.95 -15.39
C ASN A 419 11.16 -6.38 -14.98
N ILE A 420 12.18 -6.49 -14.15
CA ILE A 420 12.70 -7.77 -13.65
C ILE A 420 12.74 -7.70 -12.14
N LYS A 421 12.16 -8.70 -11.48
CA LYS A 421 12.32 -8.91 -10.04
C LYS A 421 13.03 -10.23 -9.81
N TYR A 422 14.04 -10.19 -8.97
CA TYR A 422 14.78 -11.37 -8.53
C TYR A 422 14.79 -11.44 -7.02
N GLN A 423 14.30 -12.56 -6.47
CA GLN A 423 14.23 -12.77 -5.04
C GLN A 423 15.40 -13.64 -4.57
N ILE A 424 16.19 -13.13 -3.62
CA ILE A 424 17.28 -13.85 -2.98
C ILE A 424 16.86 -14.20 -1.54
N GLY A 425 16.52 -15.46 -1.33
CA GLY A 425 15.95 -15.88 -0.04
C GLY A 425 14.65 -15.14 0.27
N SER A 426 14.35 -14.96 1.56
CA SER A 426 13.15 -14.24 2.01
C SER A 426 13.37 -12.75 2.26
N SER A 427 14.63 -12.29 2.32
CA SER A 427 14.99 -10.98 2.84
C SER A 427 15.55 -10.00 1.81
N THR A 428 15.92 -10.45 0.61
CA THR A 428 16.58 -9.59 -0.38
C THR A 428 15.88 -9.67 -1.72
N GLU A 429 15.51 -8.51 -2.27
CA GLU A 429 14.92 -8.36 -3.61
C GLU A 429 15.83 -7.46 -4.45
N ILE A 430 16.12 -7.90 -5.68
CA ILE A 430 16.70 -7.07 -6.72
C ILE A 430 15.60 -6.73 -7.73
N TYR A 431 15.45 -5.47 -8.01
CA TYR A 431 14.50 -4.97 -9.01
C TYR A 431 15.25 -4.21 -10.09
N GLY A 432 15.10 -4.63 -11.34
CA GLY A 432 15.57 -3.94 -12.52
C GLY A 432 14.40 -3.42 -13.35
N HIS A 433 14.57 -2.26 -13.96
CA HIS A 433 13.63 -1.75 -14.95
C HIS A 433 14.36 -1.17 -16.15
N THR A 434 13.70 -1.25 -17.30
CA THR A 434 14.15 -0.65 -18.55
C THR A 434 12.94 -0.07 -19.27
N SER A 435 13.09 1.18 -19.73
CA SER A 435 12.16 1.84 -20.64
C SER A 435 12.93 2.28 -21.88
N ILE A 436 12.61 1.70 -23.03
CA ILE A 436 13.29 1.97 -24.30
C ILE A 436 12.32 2.67 -25.22
N GLY A 437 12.67 3.88 -25.65
CA GLY A 437 11.89 4.66 -26.62
C GLY A 437 11.78 3.97 -27.96
N LEU A 438 10.55 3.79 -28.44
CA LEU A 438 10.25 3.25 -29.76
C LEU A 438 10.07 4.36 -30.79
N PHE A 439 9.32 5.38 -30.41
CA PHE A 439 8.97 6.49 -31.26
C PHE A 439 8.76 7.74 -30.40
N SER A 440 9.69 8.65 -30.50
CA SER A 440 9.65 9.89 -29.72
C SER A 440 9.98 11.09 -30.60
N LYS A 441 9.31 12.18 -30.36
CA LYS A 441 9.47 13.43 -31.10
C LYS A 441 9.28 14.63 -30.18
N ILE A 442 9.89 15.74 -30.58
CA ILE A 442 9.77 17.04 -29.92
C ILE A 442 9.82 18.15 -30.97
N LYS A 443 9.14 19.26 -30.71
CA LYS A 443 9.34 20.52 -31.41
C LYS A 443 10.51 21.24 -30.74
N ALA A 444 11.73 21.01 -31.27
CA ALA A 444 12.98 21.47 -30.68
C ALA A 444 13.27 22.93 -31.08
N PRO A 445 13.60 23.82 -30.14
CA PRO A 445 14.00 25.17 -30.44
C PRO A 445 15.41 25.20 -31.02
N TYR A 446 15.68 26.21 -31.86
CA TYR A 446 17.00 26.60 -32.32
C TYR A 446 17.05 28.11 -32.49
N LEU A 447 18.24 28.70 -32.39
CA LEU A 447 18.44 30.14 -32.45
C LEU A 447 19.12 30.53 -33.75
N TYR A 448 18.71 31.67 -34.32
CA TYR A 448 19.32 32.27 -35.50
C TYR A 448 19.21 33.77 -35.43
N LEU A 449 20.04 34.45 -36.23
CA LEU A 449 19.97 35.90 -36.38
C LEU A 449 18.97 36.26 -37.48
N ASP A 450 18.16 37.26 -37.22
CA ASP A 450 17.21 37.83 -38.18
C ASP A 450 17.12 39.35 -37.95
N LYS A 451 16.45 40.06 -38.83
CA LYS A 451 16.18 41.48 -38.69
C LYS A 451 14.77 41.73 -38.19
N ASN A 452 14.64 42.64 -37.22
CA ASN A 452 13.32 43.10 -36.78
C ASN A 452 12.77 44.18 -37.76
N ASP A 453 11.57 44.66 -37.48
CA ASP A 453 10.86 45.69 -38.30
C ASP A 453 11.65 47.03 -38.41
N PHE A 454 12.66 47.25 -37.57
CA PHE A 454 13.52 48.42 -37.56
C PHE A 454 14.89 48.18 -38.22
N ASP A 455 15.06 47.07 -38.95
CA ASP A 455 16.33 46.64 -39.60
C ASP A 455 17.46 46.33 -38.60
N GLU A 456 17.14 46.16 -37.30
CA GLU A 456 18.09 45.77 -36.26
C GLU A 456 18.27 44.27 -36.22
N THR A 457 19.52 43.79 -36.09
CA THR A 457 19.79 42.37 -35.94
C THR A 457 19.34 41.90 -34.56
N VAL A 458 18.52 40.85 -34.51
CA VAL A 458 17.98 40.23 -33.30
C VAL A 458 18.18 38.72 -33.31
N ILE A 459 18.21 38.12 -32.14
CA ILE A 459 18.19 36.66 -32.01
C ILE A 459 16.74 36.19 -32.03
N VAL A 460 16.43 35.26 -32.92
CA VAL A 460 15.10 34.71 -33.10
C VAL A 460 15.12 33.22 -32.78
N THR A 461 14.08 32.75 -32.12
CA THR A 461 13.88 31.31 -31.84
C THR A 461 13.04 30.68 -32.94
N GLY A 462 13.62 29.76 -33.68
CA GLY A 462 12.91 28.88 -34.61
C GLY A 462 12.65 27.52 -33.99
N TYR A 463 11.84 26.70 -34.67
CA TYR A 463 11.53 25.36 -34.17
C TYR A 463 11.61 24.33 -35.29
N SER A 464 12.16 23.17 -34.94
CA SER A 464 12.23 22.01 -35.86
C SER A 464 11.68 20.75 -35.16
N ASN A 465 11.05 19.87 -35.94
CA ASN A 465 10.62 18.57 -35.42
C ASN A 465 11.80 17.62 -35.38
N GLN A 466 12.19 17.23 -34.18
CA GLN A 466 13.28 16.27 -34.00
C GLN A 466 12.77 14.96 -33.42
N ARG A 467 13.44 13.86 -33.79
CA ARG A 467 13.22 12.53 -33.22
C ARG A 467 14.36 12.20 -32.27
N TYR A 468 14.04 11.48 -31.20
CA TYR A 468 15.03 11.01 -30.24
C TYR A 468 14.60 9.66 -29.67
N VAL A 469 15.52 8.97 -29.01
CA VAL A 469 15.27 7.69 -28.34
C VAL A 469 15.51 7.89 -26.85
N PRO A 470 14.45 8.08 -26.04
CA PRO A 470 14.61 8.12 -24.59
C PRO A 470 14.96 6.72 -24.08
N LEU A 471 15.82 6.69 -23.07
CA LEU A 471 16.23 5.47 -22.40
C LEU A 471 16.21 5.70 -20.89
N ASP A 472 15.54 4.82 -20.16
CA ASP A 472 15.54 4.79 -18.72
C ASP A 472 15.90 3.37 -18.26
N LEU A 473 17.01 3.27 -17.54
CA LEU A 473 17.54 2.02 -16.99
C LEU A 473 17.68 2.19 -15.49
N GLY A 474 17.27 1.21 -14.72
CA GLY A 474 17.49 1.26 -13.29
C GLY A 474 17.62 -0.11 -12.67
N VAL A 475 18.39 -0.15 -11.60
CA VAL A 475 18.53 -1.32 -10.73
C VAL A 475 18.47 -0.88 -9.28
N SER A 476 17.76 -1.63 -8.47
CA SER A 476 17.72 -1.43 -7.03
C SER A 476 17.82 -2.75 -6.28
N LEU A 477 18.53 -2.72 -5.17
CA LEU A 477 18.64 -3.80 -4.21
C LEU A 477 17.95 -3.32 -2.92
N GLN A 478 17.02 -4.12 -2.44
CA GLN A 478 16.39 -3.94 -1.13
C GLN A 478 16.67 -5.19 -0.30
N SER A 479 17.30 -5.02 0.85
CA SER A 479 17.69 -6.14 1.72
C SER A 479 17.33 -5.85 3.17
N GLN A 480 16.63 -6.79 3.78
CA GLN A 480 16.43 -6.82 5.21
C GLN A 480 17.66 -7.47 5.86
N LEU A 481 18.61 -6.65 6.31
CA LEU A 481 19.85 -7.13 6.94
C LEU A 481 19.58 -7.77 8.31
N SER A 482 18.57 -7.28 9.00
CA SER A 482 18.09 -7.83 10.27
C SER A 482 16.64 -7.48 10.53
N LYS A 483 16.05 -7.97 11.62
CA LYS A 483 14.68 -7.58 12.03
C LYS A 483 14.50 -6.07 12.19
N LYS A 484 15.60 -5.33 12.44
CA LYS A 484 15.60 -3.89 12.74
C LYS A 484 16.30 -3.02 11.70
N VAL A 485 16.86 -3.60 10.63
CA VAL A 485 17.70 -2.86 9.67
C VAL A 485 17.37 -3.27 8.25
N ASP A 486 17.00 -2.29 7.42
CA ASP A 486 16.90 -2.43 5.97
C ASP A 486 17.97 -1.62 5.26
N LEU A 487 18.53 -2.18 4.20
CA LEU A 487 19.44 -1.54 3.27
C LEU A 487 18.73 -1.36 1.92
N THR A 488 18.89 -0.19 1.32
CA THR A 488 18.48 0.09 -0.06
C THR A 488 19.65 0.68 -0.82
N ILE A 489 19.95 0.14 -1.99
CA ILE A 489 20.93 0.70 -2.94
C ILE A 489 20.21 0.80 -4.27
N SER A 490 20.35 1.92 -4.98
CA SER A 490 19.79 2.06 -6.31
C SER A 490 20.69 2.88 -7.22
N TYR A 491 20.67 2.51 -8.49
CA TYR A 491 21.27 3.25 -9.58
C TYR A 491 20.22 3.41 -10.67
N SER A 492 20.16 4.59 -11.31
CA SER A 492 19.39 4.82 -12.52
C SER A 492 20.13 5.70 -13.51
N TYR A 493 19.99 5.35 -14.77
CA TYR A 493 20.42 6.12 -15.93
C TYR A 493 19.18 6.55 -16.69
N VAL A 494 19.03 7.84 -16.94
CA VAL A 494 17.91 8.42 -17.68
C VAL A 494 18.45 9.32 -18.78
N SER A 495 18.10 9.01 -20.03
CA SER A 495 18.37 9.82 -21.20
C SER A 495 17.06 10.25 -21.84
N THR A 496 16.84 11.55 -21.90
CA THR A 496 15.70 12.18 -22.56
C THR A 496 16.17 13.00 -23.76
N TYR A 497 15.33 13.89 -24.27
CA TYR A 497 15.77 14.82 -25.32
C TYR A 497 16.83 15.81 -24.85
N TYR A 498 16.69 16.32 -23.62
CA TYR A 498 17.54 17.40 -23.10
C TYR A 498 18.46 16.96 -21.97
N PHE A 499 18.04 15.99 -21.15
CA PHE A 499 18.81 15.54 -19.99
C PHE A 499 19.36 14.13 -20.18
N LEU A 500 20.61 13.97 -19.80
CA LEU A 500 21.19 12.66 -19.51
C LEU A 500 21.64 12.67 -18.05
N THR A 501 21.04 11.82 -17.22
CA THR A 501 21.33 11.80 -15.79
C THR A 501 21.67 10.40 -15.29
N ASN A 502 22.65 10.34 -14.40
CA ASN A 502 23.00 9.18 -13.61
C ASN A 502 22.69 9.47 -12.14
N ASN A 503 21.88 8.65 -11.50
CA ASN A 503 21.56 8.78 -10.09
C ASN A 503 22.00 7.55 -9.33
N PHE A 504 22.71 7.75 -8.24
CA PHE A 504 23.08 6.72 -7.29
C PHE A 504 22.55 7.08 -5.90
N ASN A 505 21.84 6.15 -5.26
CA ASN A 505 21.31 6.36 -3.92
C ASN A 505 21.66 5.17 -3.03
N VAL A 506 21.98 5.46 -1.79
CA VAL A 506 22.14 4.47 -0.72
C VAL A 506 21.33 4.90 0.49
N GLY A 507 20.70 3.96 1.17
CA GLY A 507 19.91 4.26 2.35
C GLY A 507 19.87 3.10 3.33
N ILE A 508 19.91 3.43 4.61
CA ILE A 508 19.73 2.51 5.72
C ILE A 508 18.50 2.97 6.50
N LYS A 509 17.59 2.04 6.77
CA LYS A 509 16.44 2.28 7.63
C LYS A 509 16.56 1.44 8.90
N LEU A 510 16.49 2.12 10.03
CA LEU A 510 16.53 1.54 11.36
C LEU A 510 15.14 1.59 11.98
N TYR A 511 14.71 0.47 12.58
CA TYR A 511 13.48 0.36 13.36
C TYR A 511 13.86 0.43 14.83
N LEU A 512 13.52 1.54 15.47
CA LEU A 512 13.88 1.84 16.85
C LEU A 512 12.84 1.27 17.82
N LYS A 513 13.30 0.96 19.04
CA LYS A 513 12.39 0.50 20.11
C LYS A 513 11.75 1.68 20.82
#